data_4e665867ca3d3959b0b988344333169a
#
_entry.id   4e665867ca3d3959b0b988344333169a
#
_cell.length_a   1.000
_cell.length_b   1.000
_cell.length_c   1.000
_cell.angle_alpha   90.00
_cell.angle_beta   90.00
_cell.angle_gamma   90.00
#
_symmetry.space_group_name_H-M   'P 1'
#
loop_
_entity.id
_entity.type
_entity.pdbx_description
1 polymer ?
#
loop_
_entity_poly.entity_id
_entity_poly.type
_entity_poly.pdbx_seq_one_letter_code
_entity_poly.pdbx_strand_id
1 'polypeptide(L)'
;MWPLKKTDDNELNHWISSADNFNYPPQTFYEELEQKLAERKIPDLTFRRIEFGEGGLTSDRRTYLRIQRERLVFDICAAPFGTGYFFSCRTVRLTAEVTLFHLVSILGVLGLVGVILVQNLGLVIGPIAAVTLVLALLITLRNAGTRNNLSVDALLCRAPIIGPVYEAFFKKETYYRVDTRLMYLSLIPELVREHTESVVGAKGVRLVREFERSPVLGELYHPVRPREPRAP
;
A
#
# COMPACT_ATOMS: atom_id res chain seq x y z
N MET A 1 -14.58 16.28 -5.07
CA MET A 1 -13.42 16.64 -5.90
C MET A 1 -12.19 16.44 -5.04
N TRP A 2 -11.53 15.30 -5.17
CA TRP A 2 -10.38 14.92 -4.34
C TRP A 2 -9.13 15.53 -4.97
N PRO A 3 -8.29 16.26 -4.23
CA PRO A 3 -7.07 16.79 -4.82
C PRO A 3 -6.14 15.62 -5.16
N LEU A 4 -5.76 15.53 -6.43
CA LEU A 4 -4.68 14.67 -6.91
C LEU A 4 -3.40 15.09 -6.18
N LYS A 5 -3.14 14.45 -5.04
CA LYS A 5 -1.86 14.61 -4.35
C LYS A 5 -0.79 14.02 -5.28
N LYS A 6 0.24 14.80 -5.51
CA LYS A 6 1.41 14.47 -6.32
C LYS A 6 1.83 13.02 -6.08
N THR A 7 1.63 12.17 -7.08
CA THR A 7 1.80 10.71 -6.97
C THR A 7 3.28 10.31 -6.91
N ASP A 8 4.19 11.27 -7.18
CA ASP A 8 5.63 11.01 -7.33
C ASP A 8 6.36 10.65 -6.04
N ASP A 9 5.89 11.10 -4.88
CA ASP A 9 6.63 10.94 -3.62
C ASP A 9 6.51 9.52 -2.99
N ASN A 10 5.62 8.67 -3.52
CA ASN A 10 5.34 7.33 -2.99
C ASN A 10 5.53 6.21 -4.02
N GLU A 11 6.02 6.55 -5.23
CA GLU A 11 6.31 5.56 -6.26
C GLU A 11 7.61 4.83 -5.91
N LEU A 12 7.52 3.51 -5.76
CA LEU A 12 8.67 2.65 -5.41
C LEU A 12 9.34 2.06 -6.65
N ASN A 13 8.54 1.70 -7.66
CA ASN A 13 9.04 1.15 -8.92
C ASN A 13 8.03 1.42 -10.03
N HIS A 14 8.50 1.62 -11.24
CA HIS A 14 7.68 1.73 -12.43
C HIS A 14 8.35 1.06 -13.61
N TRP A 15 7.82 -0.07 -14.02
CA TRP A 15 8.21 -0.78 -15.22
C TRP A 15 7.23 -0.48 -16.35
N ILE A 16 7.75 -0.22 -17.53
CA ILE A 16 7.00 0.09 -18.75
C ILE A 16 7.58 -0.72 -19.89
N SER A 17 6.72 -1.28 -20.72
CA SER A 17 7.11 -1.94 -21.96
C SER A 17 6.09 -1.73 -23.06
N SER A 18 6.49 -1.91 -24.31
CA SER A 18 5.59 -1.82 -25.45
C SER A 18 5.89 -2.91 -26.48
N ALA A 19 4.85 -3.30 -27.23
CA ALA A 19 4.94 -4.22 -28.34
C ALA A 19 4.28 -3.59 -29.57
N ASP A 20 4.95 -3.57 -30.72
CA ASP A 20 4.41 -3.07 -31.96
C ASP A 20 3.55 -4.14 -32.67
N ASN A 21 2.51 -3.71 -33.37
CA ASN A 21 1.58 -4.60 -34.10
C ASN A 21 1.01 -5.73 -33.25
N PHE A 22 0.79 -5.44 -31.98
CA PHE A 22 0.25 -6.37 -31.01
C PHE A 22 -1.16 -5.93 -30.58
N ASN A 23 -2.06 -6.88 -30.46
CA ASN A 23 -3.39 -6.64 -29.95
C ASN A 23 -3.83 -7.81 -29.06
N TYR A 24 -4.26 -7.47 -27.84
CA TYR A 24 -4.72 -8.43 -26.85
C TYR A 24 -5.83 -7.81 -26.00
N PRO A 25 -6.91 -8.52 -25.66
CA PRO A 25 -7.95 -7.99 -24.81
C PRO A 25 -7.39 -7.71 -23.40
N PRO A 26 -7.48 -6.46 -22.89
CA PRO A 26 -6.95 -6.13 -21.56
C PRO A 26 -7.54 -6.99 -20.43
N GLN A 27 -8.84 -7.33 -20.54
CA GLN A 27 -9.52 -8.12 -19.52
C GLN A 27 -8.95 -9.53 -19.43
N THR A 28 -8.73 -10.17 -20.58
CA THR A 28 -8.13 -11.52 -20.64
C THR A 28 -6.72 -11.51 -20.03
N PHE A 29 -5.91 -10.47 -20.33
CA PHE A 29 -4.59 -10.30 -19.74
C PHE A 29 -4.65 -10.24 -18.21
N TYR A 30 -5.62 -9.48 -17.67
CA TYR A 30 -5.77 -9.35 -16.23
C TYR A 30 -6.26 -10.64 -15.56
N GLU A 31 -7.20 -11.35 -16.18
CA GLU A 31 -7.73 -12.62 -15.67
C GLU A 31 -6.64 -13.70 -15.62
N GLU A 32 -5.84 -13.83 -16.69
CA GLU A 32 -4.72 -14.75 -16.74
C GLU A 32 -3.64 -14.42 -15.70
N LEU A 33 -3.35 -13.12 -15.51
CA LEU A 33 -2.40 -12.67 -14.49
C LEU A 33 -2.90 -12.99 -13.07
N GLU A 34 -4.20 -12.76 -12.80
CA GLU A 34 -4.81 -13.11 -11.51
C GLU A 34 -4.73 -14.61 -11.26
N GLN A 35 -5.01 -15.43 -12.28
CA GLN A 35 -4.89 -16.89 -12.18
C GLN A 35 -3.45 -17.30 -11.87
N LYS A 36 -2.45 -16.78 -12.56
CA LYS A 36 -1.03 -17.07 -12.29
C LYS A 36 -0.62 -16.70 -10.86
N LEU A 37 -1.10 -15.55 -10.36
CA LEU A 37 -0.83 -15.12 -8.99
C LEU A 37 -1.51 -16.03 -7.96
N ALA A 38 -2.73 -16.51 -8.25
CA ALA A 38 -3.44 -17.46 -7.41
C ALA A 38 -2.75 -18.83 -7.37
N GLU A 39 -2.25 -19.32 -8.52
CA GLU A 39 -1.48 -20.56 -8.62
C GLU A 39 -0.18 -20.51 -7.79
N ARG A 40 0.46 -19.35 -7.72
CA ARG A 40 1.65 -19.14 -6.86
C ARG A 40 1.31 -19.08 -5.37
N LYS A 41 0.02 -19.10 -5.00
CA LYS A 41 -0.48 -19.05 -3.61
C LYS A 41 0.13 -17.92 -2.79
N ILE A 42 0.29 -16.75 -3.40
CA ILE A 42 0.82 -15.58 -2.71
C ILE A 42 -0.23 -15.08 -1.71
N PRO A 43 0.09 -15.03 -0.40
CA PRO A 43 -0.90 -14.71 0.62
C PRO A 43 -1.32 -13.25 0.60
N ASP A 44 -2.50 -12.94 1.17
CA ASP A 44 -2.99 -11.59 1.49
C ASP A 44 -3.04 -10.61 0.31
N LEU A 45 -3.22 -11.08 -0.92
CA LEU A 45 -3.45 -10.24 -2.08
C LEU A 45 -4.95 -9.97 -2.27
N THR A 46 -5.27 -8.71 -2.58
CA THR A 46 -6.61 -8.30 -3.03
C THR A 46 -6.50 -7.72 -4.43
N PHE A 47 -7.45 -8.10 -5.29
CA PHE A 47 -7.51 -7.70 -6.68
C PHE A 47 -8.70 -6.77 -6.90
N ARG A 48 -8.49 -5.67 -7.61
CA ARG A 48 -9.56 -4.73 -7.99
C ARG A 48 -9.31 -4.17 -9.38
N ARG A 49 -10.39 -3.92 -10.13
CA ARG A 49 -10.35 -3.10 -11.34
C ARG A 49 -10.58 -1.66 -10.96
N ILE A 50 -9.71 -0.78 -11.38
CA ILE A 50 -9.82 0.66 -11.17
C ILE A 50 -9.70 1.38 -12.50
N GLU A 51 -10.39 2.49 -12.64
CA GLU A 51 -10.33 3.32 -13.83
C GLU A 51 -9.62 4.63 -13.52
N PHE A 52 -8.63 4.96 -14.32
CA PHE A 52 -7.99 6.26 -14.31
C PHE A 52 -8.30 7.01 -15.62
N GLY A 53 -8.69 8.29 -15.50
CA GLY A 53 -8.87 9.20 -16.61
C GLY A 53 -7.76 10.25 -16.61
N GLU A 54 -7.45 10.79 -17.78
CA GLU A 54 -6.45 11.86 -17.95
C GLU A 54 -6.87 13.22 -17.39
N GLY A 55 -8.10 13.33 -16.83
CA GLY A 55 -8.54 14.54 -16.11
C GLY A 55 -9.42 15.49 -16.90
N GLY A 56 -9.82 15.19 -18.15
CA GLY A 56 -10.79 15.95 -18.93
C GLY A 56 -12.20 15.32 -18.92
N LEU A 57 -13.25 16.12 -19.19
CA LEU A 57 -14.63 15.64 -19.28
C LEU A 57 -14.85 14.62 -20.42
N THR A 58 -13.96 14.62 -21.42
CA THR A 58 -13.97 13.74 -22.61
C THR A 58 -12.69 12.89 -22.71
N SER A 59 -11.89 12.80 -21.63
CA SER A 59 -10.65 12.05 -21.66
C SER A 59 -10.92 10.56 -21.63
N ASP A 60 -10.10 9.81 -22.37
CA ASP A 60 -10.10 8.36 -22.35
C ASP A 60 -9.85 7.83 -20.93
N ARG A 61 -10.60 6.80 -20.58
CA ARG A 61 -10.42 6.09 -19.32
C ARG A 61 -9.71 4.77 -19.59
N ARG A 62 -8.72 4.47 -18.77
CA ARG A 62 -8.02 3.19 -18.81
C ARG A 62 -8.31 2.40 -17.56
N THR A 63 -8.65 1.14 -17.76
CA THR A 63 -8.84 0.20 -16.66
C THR A 63 -7.47 -0.39 -16.27
N TYR A 64 -7.17 -0.35 -15.00
CA TYR A 64 -5.99 -0.94 -14.40
C TYR A 64 -6.39 -2.12 -13.51
N LEU A 65 -5.56 -3.15 -13.48
CA LEU A 65 -5.61 -4.15 -12.43
C LEU A 65 -4.80 -3.62 -11.24
N ARG A 66 -5.47 -3.37 -10.13
CA ARG A 66 -4.83 -3.05 -8.86
C ARG A 66 -4.69 -4.31 -8.03
N ILE A 67 -3.46 -4.65 -7.70
CA ILE A 67 -3.10 -5.67 -6.74
C ILE A 67 -2.66 -4.96 -5.48
N GLN A 68 -3.27 -5.28 -4.35
CA GLN A 68 -2.97 -4.60 -3.09
C GLN A 68 -2.71 -5.60 -1.97
N ARG A 69 -1.67 -5.31 -1.20
CA ARG A 69 -1.38 -5.93 0.08
C ARG A 69 -1.08 -4.85 1.11
N GLU A 70 -1.93 -4.73 2.11
CA GLU A 70 -1.85 -3.61 3.08
C GLU A 70 -1.79 -2.24 2.35
N ARG A 71 -0.65 -1.55 2.46
CA ARG A 71 -0.39 -0.26 1.78
C ARG A 71 0.45 -0.36 0.53
N LEU A 72 0.92 -1.54 0.20
CA LEU A 72 1.64 -1.78 -1.03
C LEU A 72 0.64 -2.04 -2.16
N VAL A 73 0.73 -1.24 -3.20
CA VAL A 73 -0.17 -1.27 -4.34
C VAL A 73 0.64 -1.45 -5.61
N PHE A 74 0.18 -2.36 -6.47
CA PHE A 74 0.69 -2.57 -7.81
C PHE A 74 -0.42 -2.26 -8.78
N ASP A 75 -0.27 -1.20 -9.56
CA ASP A 75 -1.21 -0.81 -10.60
C ASP A 75 -0.67 -1.25 -11.96
N ILE A 76 -1.35 -2.21 -12.56
CA ILE A 76 -0.95 -2.85 -13.82
C ILE A 76 -1.87 -2.38 -14.93
N CYS A 77 -1.28 -1.87 -16.00
CA CYS A 77 -1.97 -1.45 -17.20
C CYS A 77 -1.53 -2.31 -18.39
N ALA A 78 -2.51 -2.80 -19.14
CA ALA A 78 -2.33 -3.42 -20.43
C ALA A 78 -3.36 -2.79 -21.39
N ALA A 79 -2.92 -2.00 -22.36
CA ALA A 79 -3.83 -1.23 -23.21
C ALA A 79 -3.24 -0.97 -24.60
N PRO A 80 -4.09 -0.89 -25.64
CA PRO A 80 -3.64 -0.43 -26.95
C PRO A 80 -3.21 1.05 -26.87
N PHE A 81 -2.16 1.38 -27.62
CA PHE A 81 -1.65 2.74 -27.75
C PHE A 81 -1.17 3.00 -29.17
N GLY A 82 -1.97 3.68 -29.97
CA GLY A 82 -1.73 3.88 -31.39
C GLY A 82 -1.70 2.54 -32.16
N THR A 83 -0.61 2.27 -32.89
CA THR A 83 -0.39 0.99 -33.60
C THR A 83 0.28 -0.08 -32.72
N GLY A 84 0.64 0.28 -31.51
CA GLY A 84 1.30 -0.61 -30.56
C GLY A 84 0.41 -0.96 -29.36
N TYR A 85 0.98 -1.69 -28.45
CA TYR A 85 0.35 -2.09 -27.19
C TYR A 85 1.28 -1.78 -26.03
N PHE A 86 0.73 -1.20 -24.99
CA PHE A 86 1.45 -0.70 -23.83
C PHE A 86 1.20 -1.56 -22.62
N PHE A 87 2.27 -1.88 -21.91
CA PHE A 87 2.22 -2.54 -20.63
C PHE A 87 2.92 -1.68 -19.60
N SER A 88 2.36 -1.59 -18.41
CA SER A 88 3.03 -0.96 -17.28
C SER A 88 2.69 -1.64 -15.97
N CYS A 89 3.65 -1.64 -15.05
CA CYS A 89 3.48 -2.05 -13.67
C CYS A 89 4.07 -0.97 -12.78
N ARG A 90 3.19 -0.24 -12.11
CA ARG A 90 3.59 0.82 -11.18
C ARG A 90 3.39 0.32 -9.76
N THR A 91 4.43 0.41 -8.96
CA THR A 91 4.39 0.05 -7.54
C THR A 91 4.38 1.32 -6.70
N VAL A 92 3.39 1.44 -5.83
CA VAL A 92 3.18 2.61 -4.98
C VAL A 92 2.98 2.16 -3.53
N ARG A 93 3.54 2.92 -2.59
CA ARG A 93 3.23 2.77 -1.17
C ARG A 93 2.23 3.84 -0.75
N LEU A 94 1.03 3.42 -0.36
CA LEU A 94 0.02 4.33 0.18
C LEU A 94 0.47 4.84 1.56
N THR A 95 0.45 6.14 1.76
CA THR A 95 0.67 6.74 3.09
C THR A 95 -0.56 6.55 3.97
N ALA A 96 -0.36 6.47 5.31
CA ALA A 96 -1.46 6.54 6.25
C ALA A 96 -2.05 7.94 6.23
N GLU A 97 -3.24 8.09 5.69
CA GLU A 97 -3.94 9.37 5.74
C GLU A 97 -4.71 9.48 7.07
N VAL A 98 -4.05 10.09 8.06
CA VAL A 98 -4.73 10.50 9.29
C VAL A 98 -5.43 11.82 9.00
N THR A 99 -6.74 11.77 8.81
CA THR A 99 -7.58 12.96 8.60
C THR A 99 -8.01 13.55 9.93
N LEU A 100 -8.32 14.84 9.94
CA LEU A 100 -8.90 15.52 11.11
C LEU A 100 -10.13 14.79 11.64
N PHE A 101 -10.93 14.18 10.76
CA PHE A 101 -12.08 13.35 11.13
C PHE A 101 -11.70 12.20 12.08
N HIS A 102 -10.60 11.49 11.85
CA HIS A 102 -10.14 10.40 12.73
C HIS A 102 -9.79 10.93 14.13
N LEU A 103 -9.10 12.08 14.19
CA LEU A 103 -8.72 12.69 15.47
C LEU A 103 -9.94 13.18 16.25
N VAL A 104 -10.87 13.89 15.58
CA VAL A 104 -12.11 14.39 16.20
C VAL A 104 -12.99 13.23 16.67
N SER A 105 -13.09 12.17 15.88
CA SER A 105 -13.88 10.98 16.25
C SER A 105 -13.31 10.29 17.50
N ILE A 106 -11.98 10.11 17.56
CA ILE A 106 -11.32 9.51 18.74
C ILE A 106 -11.51 10.39 19.97
N LEU A 107 -11.29 11.71 19.85
CA LEU A 107 -11.49 12.65 20.94
C LEU A 107 -12.96 12.70 21.41
N GLY A 108 -13.91 12.63 20.46
CA GLY A 108 -15.34 12.58 20.77
C GLY A 108 -15.71 11.32 21.57
N VAL A 109 -15.21 10.15 21.14
CA VAL A 109 -15.45 8.89 21.88
C VAL A 109 -14.81 8.93 23.26
N LEU A 110 -13.57 9.40 23.38
CA LEU A 110 -12.88 9.53 24.67
C LEU A 110 -13.59 10.54 25.58
N GLY A 111 -14.06 11.66 25.04
CA GLY A 111 -14.84 12.65 25.76
C GLY A 111 -16.16 12.08 26.29
N LEU A 112 -16.89 11.33 25.45
CA LEU A 112 -18.15 10.67 25.85
C LEU A 112 -17.92 9.67 27.00
N VAL A 113 -16.89 8.82 26.85
CA VAL A 113 -16.50 7.88 27.91
C VAL A 113 -16.14 8.62 29.19
N GLY A 114 -15.40 9.73 29.11
CA GLY A 114 -15.05 10.57 30.25
C GLY A 114 -16.28 11.11 30.97
N VAL A 115 -17.26 11.63 30.22
CA VAL A 115 -18.53 12.14 30.80
C VAL A 115 -19.30 11.02 31.51
N ILE A 116 -19.40 9.83 30.90
CA ILE A 116 -20.06 8.68 31.52
C ILE A 116 -19.35 8.28 32.83
N LEU A 117 -18.04 8.27 32.85
CA LEU A 117 -17.27 7.94 34.07
C LEU A 117 -17.48 8.99 35.17
N VAL A 118 -17.51 10.27 34.82
CA VAL A 118 -17.76 11.34 35.79
C VAL A 118 -19.18 11.24 36.36
N GLN A 119 -20.17 10.95 35.53
CA GLN A 119 -21.58 10.79 35.99
C GLN A 119 -21.76 9.60 36.93
N ASN A 120 -21.05 8.49 36.70
CA ASN A 120 -21.19 7.27 37.50
C ASN A 120 -20.29 7.23 38.75
N LEU A 121 -19.10 7.78 38.65
CA LEU A 121 -18.06 7.70 39.71
C LEU A 121 -17.84 9.02 40.44
N GLY A 122 -18.54 10.08 40.06
CA GLY A 122 -18.42 11.40 40.65
C GLY A 122 -17.22 12.21 40.12
N LEU A 123 -17.19 13.48 40.55
CA LEU A 123 -16.33 14.52 39.99
C LEU A 123 -14.85 14.33 40.30
N VAL A 124 -14.51 13.57 41.35
CA VAL A 124 -13.10 13.30 41.74
C VAL A 124 -12.60 12.00 41.14
N ILE A 125 -13.33 10.91 41.25
CA ILE A 125 -12.90 9.56 40.81
C ILE A 125 -13.06 9.42 39.30
N GLY A 126 -14.07 10.01 38.69
CA GLY A 126 -14.35 9.92 37.25
C GLY A 126 -13.20 10.37 36.37
N PRO A 127 -12.63 11.58 36.58
CA PRO A 127 -11.47 12.02 35.78
C PRO A 127 -10.24 11.15 35.96
N ILE A 128 -9.96 10.66 37.18
CA ILE A 128 -8.84 9.78 37.45
C ILE A 128 -9.03 8.47 36.68
N ALA A 129 -10.22 7.88 36.73
CA ALA A 129 -10.54 6.66 35.98
C ALA A 129 -10.43 6.87 34.46
N ALA A 130 -10.87 8.03 33.93
CA ALA A 130 -10.73 8.35 32.52
C ALA A 130 -9.27 8.43 32.08
N VAL A 131 -8.42 9.13 32.84
CA VAL A 131 -6.98 9.23 32.56
C VAL A 131 -6.32 7.85 32.63
N THR A 132 -6.65 7.05 33.63
CA THR A 132 -6.13 5.69 33.78
C THR A 132 -6.51 4.81 32.59
N LEU A 133 -7.76 4.91 32.11
CA LEU A 133 -8.23 4.17 30.94
C LEU A 133 -7.47 4.58 29.67
N VAL A 134 -7.25 5.88 29.46
CA VAL A 134 -6.50 6.40 28.30
C VAL A 134 -5.06 5.90 28.36
N LEU A 135 -4.40 5.96 29.50
CA LEU A 135 -3.05 5.46 29.68
C LEU A 135 -2.96 3.95 29.44
N ALA A 136 -3.91 3.17 29.97
CA ALA A 136 -4.00 1.74 29.72
C ALA A 136 -4.18 1.42 28.22
N LEU A 137 -5.04 2.18 27.53
CA LEU A 137 -5.24 2.06 26.09
C LEU A 137 -3.95 2.36 25.32
N LEU A 138 -3.24 3.46 25.63
CA LEU A 138 -1.97 3.81 24.99
C LEU A 138 -0.90 2.75 25.20
N ILE A 139 -0.80 2.20 26.42
CA ILE A 139 0.13 1.13 26.75
C ILE A 139 -0.21 -0.15 25.97
N THR A 140 -1.49 -0.50 25.87
CA THR A 140 -1.92 -1.68 25.11
C THR A 140 -1.67 -1.52 23.62
N LEU A 141 -1.96 -0.35 23.03
CA LEU A 141 -1.65 -0.05 21.62
C LEU A 141 -0.14 -0.11 21.34
N ARG A 142 0.68 0.45 22.24
CA ARG A 142 2.14 0.38 22.16
C ARG A 142 2.67 -1.05 22.25
N ASN A 143 2.09 -1.86 23.15
CA ASN A 143 2.51 -3.24 23.35
C ASN A 143 1.97 -4.20 22.28
N ALA A 144 0.82 -3.91 21.67
CA ALA A 144 0.28 -4.69 20.56
C ALA A 144 1.26 -4.75 19.38
N GLY A 145 1.94 -3.62 19.07
CA GLY A 145 2.97 -3.57 18.05
C GLY A 145 4.29 -4.26 18.40
N THR A 146 4.52 -4.63 19.67
CA THR A 146 5.78 -5.27 20.13
C THR A 146 5.64 -6.77 20.37
N ARG A 147 4.47 -7.23 20.77
CA ARG A 147 4.17 -8.65 20.90
C ARG A 147 3.68 -9.15 19.55
N ASN A 148 4.27 -10.24 19.05
CA ASN A 148 3.94 -10.94 17.80
C ASN A 148 2.49 -11.45 17.70
N ASN A 149 1.53 -10.75 18.26
CA ASN A 149 0.10 -11.04 18.14
C ASN A 149 -0.41 -10.46 16.81
N LEU A 150 -0.04 -11.13 15.72
CA LEU A 150 -0.47 -10.82 14.36
C LEU A 150 -1.99 -10.62 14.25
N SER A 151 -2.78 -11.30 15.07
CA SER A 151 -4.25 -11.19 15.08
C SER A 151 -4.73 -9.83 15.63
N VAL A 152 -4.12 -9.31 16.68
CA VAL A 152 -4.52 -8.01 17.28
C VAL A 152 -4.08 -6.85 16.38
N ASP A 153 -2.87 -6.92 15.85
CA ASP A 153 -2.35 -5.93 14.91
C ASP A 153 -3.23 -5.84 13.64
N ALA A 154 -3.59 -6.99 13.06
CA ALA A 154 -4.48 -7.05 11.91
C ALA A 154 -5.90 -6.51 12.23
N LEU A 155 -6.42 -6.78 13.41
CA LEU A 155 -7.71 -6.27 13.86
C LEU A 155 -7.68 -4.75 14.02
N LEU A 156 -6.64 -4.20 14.67
CA LEU A 156 -6.46 -2.77 14.85
C LEU A 156 -6.32 -2.04 13.52
N CYS A 157 -5.53 -2.58 12.58
CA CYS A 157 -5.38 -2.00 11.25
C CYS A 157 -6.68 -1.99 10.43
N ARG A 158 -7.59 -2.95 10.67
CA ARG A 158 -8.89 -3.02 9.99
C ARG A 158 -9.94 -2.08 10.57
N ALA A 159 -9.74 -1.57 11.77
CA ALA A 159 -10.70 -0.68 12.40
C ALA A 159 -10.76 0.68 11.66
N PRO A 160 -11.96 1.13 11.19
CA PRO A 160 -12.05 2.25 10.26
C PRO A 160 -11.61 3.60 10.85
N ILE A 161 -11.73 3.77 12.16
CA ILE A 161 -11.38 5.04 12.85
C ILE A 161 -9.99 4.96 13.47
N ILE A 162 -9.68 3.85 14.13
CA ILE A 162 -8.43 3.68 14.87
C ILE A 162 -7.29 3.22 13.94
N GLY A 163 -7.61 2.45 12.89
CA GLY A 163 -6.64 1.83 12.01
C GLY A 163 -5.60 2.79 11.42
N PRO A 164 -6.00 3.90 10.76
CA PRO A 164 -5.06 4.87 10.21
C PRO A 164 -4.14 5.50 11.26
N VAL A 165 -4.70 5.78 12.45
CA VAL A 165 -3.92 6.37 13.57
C VAL A 165 -2.97 5.33 14.16
N TYR A 166 -3.44 4.09 14.38
CA TYR A 166 -2.60 3.00 14.84
C TYR A 166 -1.44 2.72 13.90
N GLU A 167 -1.71 2.65 12.60
CA GLU A 167 -0.68 2.44 11.57
C GLU A 167 0.33 3.58 11.49
N ALA A 168 -0.11 4.84 11.67
CA ALA A 168 0.76 5.99 11.57
C ALA A 168 1.71 6.12 12.78
N PHE A 169 1.22 5.83 13.99
CA PHE A 169 1.94 6.17 15.23
C PHE A 169 2.40 4.95 16.05
N PHE A 170 1.74 3.81 15.93
CA PHE A 170 2.01 2.65 16.81
C PHE A 170 2.53 1.41 16.09
N LYS A 171 2.24 1.27 14.78
CA LYS A 171 2.68 0.11 14.00
C LYS A 171 4.19 0.17 13.78
N LYS A 172 4.93 -0.71 14.45
CA LYS A 172 6.38 -0.80 14.31
C LYS A 172 6.78 -1.56 13.06
N GLU A 173 7.77 -1.07 12.35
CA GLU A 173 8.49 -1.80 11.31
C GLU A 173 9.35 -2.88 11.98
N THR A 174 9.08 -4.15 11.69
CA THR A 174 9.90 -5.29 12.09
C THR A 174 10.72 -5.78 10.89
N TYR A 175 11.84 -6.43 11.11
CA TYR A 175 12.64 -7.07 10.04
C TYR A 175 11.76 -7.98 9.17
N TYR A 176 10.93 -8.80 9.78
CA TYR A 176 9.99 -9.67 9.07
C TYR A 176 9.06 -8.90 8.11
N ARG A 177 8.54 -7.73 8.52
CA ARG A 177 7.68 -6.90 7.67
C ARG A 177 8.44 -6.27 6.52
N VAL A 178 9.68 -5.85 6.78
CA VAL A 178 10.57 -5.31 5.75
C VAL A 178 10.89 -6.38 4.72
N ASP A 179 11.35 -7.55 5.16
CA ASP A 179 11.69 -8.67 4.29
C ASP A 179 10.48 -9.13 3.47
N THR A 180 9.33 -9.27 4.13
CA THR A 180 8.09 -9.63 3.43
C THR A 180 7.73 -8.59 2.37
N ARG A 181 7.86 -7.30 2.67
CA ARG A 181 7.61 -6.22 1.69
C ARG A 181 8.57 -6.31 0.52
N LEU A 182 9.86 -6.54 0.76
CA LEU A 182 10.86 -6.70 -0.28
C LEU A 182 10.55 -7.91 -1.18
N MET A 183 10.08 -9.02 -0.61
CA MET A 183 9.63 -10.18 -1.37
C MET A 183 8.48 -9.83 -2.34
N TYR A 184 7.48 -9.05 -1.90
CA TYR A 184 6.40 -8.62 -2.80
C TYR A 184 6.88 -7.62 -3.85
N LEU A 185 7.78 -6.70 -3.47
CA LEU A 185 8.37 -5.72 -4.39
C LEU A 185 9.17 -6.37 -5.51
N SER A 186 9.79 -7.50 -5.28
CA SER A 186 10.51 -8.25 -6.30
C SER A 186 9.58 -9.20 -7.08
N LEU A 187 8.74 -9.96 -6.37
CA LEU A 187 7.98 -11.05 -6.97
C LEU A 187 6.85 -10.58 -7.88
N ILE A 188 6.07 -9.57 -7.48
CA ILE A 188 4.91 -9.15 -8.28
C ILE A 188 5.32 -8.52 -9.62
N PRO A 189 6.24 -7.54 -9.68
CA PRO A 189 6.70 -7.00 -10.96
C PRO A 189 7.35 -8.05 -11.87
N GLU A 190 8.09 -8.99 -11.29
CA GLU A 190 8.71 -10.10 -12.04
C GLU A 190 7.65 -10.99 -12.69
N LEU A 191 6.60 -11.37 -11.96
CA LEU A 191 5.49 -12.16 -12.50
C LEU A 191 4.72 -11.40 -13.61
N VAL A 192 4.53 -10.10 -13.44
CA VAL A 192 3.91 -9.25 -14.48
C VAL A 192 4.78 -9.24 -15.74
N ARG A 193 6.09 -9.10 -15.60
CA ARG A 193 7.04 -9.15 -16.71
C ARG A 193 7.02 -10.50 -17.40
N GLU A 194 7.17 -11.60 -16.64
CA GLU A 194 7.11 -12.98 -17.16
C GLU A 194 5.80 -13.25 -17.92
N HIS A 195 4.67 -12.79 -17.36
CA HIS A 195 3.38 -12.94 -18.02
C HIS A 195 3.31 -12.14 -19.32
N THR A 196 3.77 -10.88 -19.30
CA THR A 196 3.80 -10.02 -20.49
C THR A 196 4.66 -10.64 -21.59
N GLU A 197 5.84 -11.10 -21.27
CA GLU A 197 6.74 -11.76 -22.23
C GLU A 197 6.12 -13.04 -22.80
N SER A 198 5.47 -13.85 -21.97
CA SER A 198 4.77 -15.05 -22.39
C SER A 198 3.63 -14.76 -23.37
N VAL A 199 2.79 -13.76 -23.08
CA VAL A 199 1.63 -13.39 -23.91
C VAL A 199 2.08 -12.78 -25.25
N VAL A 200 3.08 -11.92 -25.21
CA VAL A 200 3.65 -11.28 -26.43
C VAL A 200 4.40 -12.31 -27.27
N GLY A 201 5.22 -13.16 -26.63
CA GLY A 201 5.99 -14.21 -27.29
C GLY A 201 5.12 -15.29 -27.93
N ALA A 202 3.96 -15.66 -27.32
CA ALA A 202 3.01 -16.60 -27.89
C ALA A 202 2.44 -16.15 -29.24
N LYS A 203 2.43 -14.83 -29.52
CA LYS A 203 2.04 -14.26 -30.82
C LYS A 203 3.23 -13.98 -31.77
N GLY A 204 4.43 -14.44 -31.42
CA GLY A 204 5.63 -14.23 -32.23
C GLY A 204 6.14 -12.79 -32.27
N VAL A 205 5.67 -11.94 -31.39
CA VAL A 205 6.07 -10.54 -31.25
C VAL A 205 7.13 -10.41 -30.14
N ARG A 206 7.99 -9.41 -30.21
CA ARG A 206 8.95 -9.08 -29.15
C ARG A 206 8.63 -7.73 -28.53
N LEU A 207 8.94 -7.59 -27.26
CA LEU A 207 8.92 -6.29 -26.59
C LEU A 207 9.97 -5.38 -27.23
N VAL A 208 9.53 -4.19 -27.65
CA VAL A 208 10.38 -3.26 -28.43
C VAL A 208 11.13 -2.29 -27.52
N ARG A 209 10.48 -1.88 -26.44
CA ARG A 209 11.03 -0.91 -25.48
C ARG A 209 10.76 -1.38 -24.08
N GLU A 210 11.77 -1.32 -23.26
CA GLU A 210 11.67 -1.60 -21.84
C GLU A 210 12.30 -0.44 -21.07
N PHE A 211 11.57 0.09 -20.13
CA PHE A 211 12.05 1.13 -19.23
C PHE A 211 11.67 0.75 -17.80
N GLU A 212 12.66 0.77 -16.93
CA GLU A 212 12.44 0.52 -15.52
C GLU A 212 13.01 1.69 -14.70
N ARG A 213 12.16 2.31 -13.90
CA ARG A 213 12.53 3.29 -12.90
C ARG A 213 12.47 2.59 -11.55
N SER A 214 13.61 2.10 -11.09
CA SER A 214 13.76 1.58 -9.74
C SER A 214 14.01 2.73 -8.77
N PRO A 215 13.50 2.68 -7.54
CA PRO A 215 13.88 3.64 -6.53
C PRO A 215 15.38 3.54 -6.31
N VAL A 216 16.03 4.67 -6.20
CA VAL A 216 17.40 4.68 -5.74
C VAL A 216 17.41 4.06 -4.35
N LEU A 217 18.15 2.98 -4.15
CA LEU A 217 18.27 2.25 -2.88
C LEU A 217 18.49 3.15 -1.65
N GLY A 218 19.00 4.38 -1.86
CA GLY A 218 19.18 5.40 -0.83
C GLY A 218 17.90 5.90 -0.16
N GLU A 219 16.72 5.78 -0.80
CA GLU A 219 15.45 6.18 -0.20
C GLU A 219 14.86 5.10 0.71
N LEU A 220 15.22 3.83 0.48
CA LEU A 220 14.79 2.69 1.30
C LEU A 220 15.83 2.26 2.33
N TYR A 221 17.08 2.57 2.10
CA TYR A 221 18.20 2.20 2.93
C TYR A 221 18.95 3.47 3.33
N HIS A 222 18.80 3.91 4.56
CA HIS A 222 19.75 4.81 5.18
C HIS A 222 20.93 3.98 5.67
N PRO A 223 22.06 3.90 4.91
CA PRO A 223 23.22 3.22 5.42
C PRO A 223 23.63 3.96 6.70
N VAL A 224 23.72 3.21 7.80
CA VAL A 224 24.36 3.71 9.01
C VAL A 224 25.75 4.15 8.56
N ARG A 225 26.01 5.45 8.51
CA ARG A 225 27.35 5.97 8.19
C ARG A 225 28.32 5.28 9.12
N PRO A 226 29.36 4.61 8.61
CA PRO A 226 30.39 4.10 9.47
C PRO A 226 30.90 5.29 10.31
N ARG A 227 30.92 5.14 11.63
CA ARG A 227 31.59 6.12 12.48
C ARG A 227 33.01 6.22 11.99
N GLU A 228 33.39 7.37 11.44
CA GLU A 228 34.80 7.67 11.18
C GLU A 228 35.56 7.44 12.50
N PRO A 229 36.65 6.65 12.47
CA PRO A 229 37.48 6.50 13.64
C PRO A 229 38.00 7.90 13.99
N ARG A 230 37.72 8.36 15.22
CA ARG A 230 38.32 9.58 15.74
C ARG A 230 39.85 9.42 15.59
N ALA A 231 40.42 10.31 14.83
CA ALA A 231 41.87 10.44 14.76
C ALA A 231 42.45 10.71 16.16
N PRO A 232 43.61 10.15 16.48
CA PRO A 232 44.25 10.26 17.79
C PRO A 232 44.60 11.69 18.19
#